data_ed9ec282c24dee1e884a42e476f46bbb
#
_entry.id   ed9ec282c24dee1e884a42e476f46bbb
#
_cell.length_a   1.000
_cell.length_b   1.000
_cell.length_c   1.000
_cell.angle_alpha   90.00
_cell.angle_beta   90.00
_cell.angle_gamma   90.00
#
_symmetry.space_group_name_H-M   'P 1'
#
loop_
_entity.id
_entity.type
_entity.pdbx_description
1 polymer ?
#
loop_
_entity_poly.entity_id
_entity_poly.type
_entity_poly.pdbx_seq_one_letter_code
_entity_poly.pdbx_strand_id
1 'polypeptide(L)'
;YLEQRARRHRVKLALGRDGSVCRKRSSRFTVAERIINYTRYDVFGRHVVDTLHLAMFYDAANRNLESYNLKYLARHFGFASETRTYVDGARISELWRTDRDTLLAYALDDVRETEALSRLLSPSYFYQTSLLPLTYQDVIVRGNGTSLDAMFVAEYVKRRHSLPFPEPVRRFSGALTRADAVGIFRDVWHCDIRSLYPSIILAQKWVPKRDELAEFPRLLAALRTFRLQAKDAARSES
;
A
#
# COMPACT_ATOMS: atom_id res chain seq x y z
N TYR A 1 8.47 -4.56 21.22
CA TYR A 1 8.18 -5.28 22.47
C TYR A 1 8.75 -6.70 22.46
N LEU A 2 8.34 -7.59 21.54
CA LEU A 2 8.78 -9.01 21.49
C LEU A 2 10.30 -9.15 21.45
N GLU A 3 11.00 -8.35 20.65
CA GLU A 3 12.46 -8.35 20.56
C GLU A 3 13.11 -8.01 21.93
N GLN A 4 12.62 -6.98 22.60
CA GLN A 4 13.13 -6.58 23.93
C GLN A 4 12.86 -7.67 24.99
N ARG A 5 11.68 -8.29 24.94
CA ARG A 5 11.35 -9.40 25.83
C ARG A 5 12.23 -10.62 25.56
N ALA A 6 12.42 -10.98 24.31
CA ALA A 6 13.30 -12.08 23.92
C ALA A 6 14.73 -11.86 24.40
N ARG A 7 15.27 -10.64 24.23
CA ARG A 7 16.59 -10.28 24.75
C ARG A 7 16.66 -10.39 26.28
N ARG A 8 15.66 -9.85 26.98
CA ARG A 8 15.62 -9.89 28.45
C ARG A 8 15.60 -11.32 29.00
N HIS A 9 14.89 -12.21 28.33
CA HIS A 9 14.78 -13.61 28.72
C HIS A 9 15.79 -14.52 28.03
N ARG A 10 16.75 -13.97 27.29
CA ARG A 10 17.76 -14.72 26.51
C ARG A 10 17.17 -15.77 25.58
N VAL A 11 15.99 -15.48 25.02
CA VAL A 11 15.29 -16.34 24.06
C VAL A 11 15.63 -15.88 22.65
N LYS A 12 16.01 -16.83 21.80
CA LYS A 12 16.22 -16.55 20.37
C LYS A 12 14.87 -16.36 19.68
N LEU A 13 14.62 -15.18 19.14
CA LEU A 13 13.39 -14.87 18.38
C LEU A 13 13.49 -15.42 16.95
N ALA A 14 13.41 -16.73 16.81
CA ALA A 14 13.55 -17.48 15.55
C ALA A 14 12.21 -17.58 14.83
N LEU A 15 11.77 -16.49 14.19
CA LEU A 15 10.48 -16.40 13.50
C LEU A 15 10.52 -16.88 12.05
N GLY A 16 11.71 -17.04 11.45
CA GLY A 16 11.86 -17.57 10.09
C GLY A 16 11.37 -19.02 9.97
N ARG A 17 10.85 -19.40 8.81
CA ARG A 17 10.48 -20.80 8.52
C ARG A 17 11.67 -21.75 8.56
N ASP A 18 12.86 -21.22 8.36
CA ASP A 18 14.15 -21.92 8.46
C ASP A 18 14.77 -21.83 9.87
N GLY A 19 14.06 -21.31 10.86
CA GLY A 19 14.57 -21.06 12.20
C GLY A 19 15.49 -19.84 12.30
N SER A 20 15.61 -19.03 11.26
CA SER A 20 16.39 -17.79 11.30
C SER A 20 15.73 -16.73 12.18
N VAL A 21 16.55 -15.82 12.70
CA VAL A 21 16.06 -14.69 13.47
C VAL A 21 15.49 -13.61 12.56
N CYS A 22 14.51 -12.88 13.08
CA CYS A 22 13.97 -11.71 12.43
C CYS A 22 15.06 -10.64 12.26
N ARG A 23 15.17 -10.09 11.04
CA ARG A 23 16.06 -8.95 10.74
C ARG A 23 15.25 -7.67 10.75
N LYS A 24 15.78 -6.62 11.33
CA LYS A 24 15.16 -5.30 11.32
C LYS A 24 16.05 -4.29 10.61
N ARG A 25 15.42 -3.36 9.93
CA ARG A 25 16.10 -2.23 9.29
C ARG A 25 15.21 -1.01 9.28
N SER A 26 15.82 0.18 9.29
CA SER A 26 15.11 1.42 9.02
C SER A 26 14.58 1.40 7.59
N SER A 27 13.35 1.82 7.40
CA SER A 27 12.70 1.90 6.10
C SER A 27 11.73 3.08 6.06
N ARG A 28 11.30 3.41 4.86
CA ARG A 28 10.29 4.45 4.63
C ARG A 28 9.30 4.02 3.58
N PHE A 29 8.07 4.47 3.67
CA PHE A 29 7.10 4.38 2.59
C PHE A 29 6.46 5.73 2.34
N THR A 30 5.97 5.92 1.12
CA THR A 30 5.31 7.15 0.72
C THR A 30 3.86 6.83 0.37
N VAL A 31 2.94 7.57 0.99
CA VAL A 31 1.51 7.49 0.69
C VAL A 31 0.98 8.90 0.46
N ALA A 32 0.38 9.13 -0.71
CA ALA A 32 0.12 10.48 -1.21
C ALA A 32 1.40 11.34 -1.16
N GLU A 33 1.40 12.45 -0.44
CA GLU A 33 2.58 13.33 -0.29
C GLU A 33 3.35 13.10 1.02
N ARG A 34 2.92 12.12 1.83
CA ARG A 34 3.52 11.86 3.15
C ARG A 34 4.58 10.79 3.07
N ILE A 35 5.74 11.09 3.64
CA ILE A 35 6.84 10.13 3.84
C ILE A 35 6.80 9.68 5.29
N ILE A 36 6.69 8.38 5.52
CA ILE A 36 6.61 7.77 6.85
C ILE A 36 7.82 6.87 7.04
N ASN A 37 8.60 7.18 8.08
CA ASN A 37 9.71 6.35 8.50
C ASN A 37 9.20 5.29 9.46
N TYR A 38 9.61 4.04 9.25
CA TYR A 38 9.22 2.91 10.09
C TYR A 38 10.34 1.89 10.21
N THR A 39 10.22 0.99 11.17
CA THR A 39 11.12 -0.15 11.27
C THR A 39 10.52 -1.33 10.51
N ARG A 40 11.18 -1.73 9.43
CA ARG A 40 10.82 -2.92 8.67
C ARG A 40 11.40 -4.16 9.33
N TYR A 41 10.57 -5.17 9.44
CA TYR A 41 10.95 -6.51 9.89
C TYR A 41 10.90 -7.46 8.71
N ASP A 42 12.03 -8.14 8.45
CA ASP A 42 12.15 -9.16 7.43
C ASP A 42 12.28 -10.53 8.11
N VAL A 43 11.33 -11.41 7.85
CA VAL A 43 11.24 -12.77 8.42
C VAL A 43 11.26 -13.76 7.27
N PHE A 44 12.23 -14.67 7.23
CA PHE A 44 12.34 -15.62 6.14
C PHE A 44 11.09 -16.48 5.99
N GLY A 45 10.56 -16.53 4.77
CA GLY A 45 9.35 -17.29 4.43
C GLY A 45 8.04 -16.75 5.03
N ARG A 46 8.04 -15.53 5.59
CA ARG A 46 6.85 -14.86 6.14
C ARG A 46 6.83 -13.40 5.74
N HIS A 47 5.65 -12.81 5.69
CA HIS A 47 5.46 -11.38 5.47
C HIS A 47 4.99 -10.71 6.76
N VAL A 48 5.56 -9.56 7.06
CA VAL A 48 5.14 -8.70 8.18
C VAL A 48 4.50 -7.46 7.58
N VAL A 49 3.19 -7.38 7.69
CA VAL A 49 2.38 -6.27 7.14
C VAL A 49 1.74 -5.53 8.29
N ASP A 50 1.93 -4.22 8.32
CA ASP A 50 1.25 -3.35 9.25
C ASP A 50 -0.09 -2.89 8.64
N THR A 51 -1.19 -3.16 9.30
CA THR A 51 -2.53 -2.74 8.86
C THR A 51 -2.71 -1.23 8.83
N LEU A 52 -1.88 -0.48 9.58
CA LEU A 52 -1.80 0.97 9.47
C LEU A 52 -1.45 1.41 8.03
N HIS A 53 -0.48 0.74 7.39
CA HIS A 53 -0.10 1.05 6.01
C HIS A 53 -1.26 0.83 5.04
N LEU A 54 -1.99 -0.28 5.22
CA LEU A 54 -3.17 -0.58 4.40
C LEU A 54 -4.27 0.48 4.57
N ALA A 55 -4.55 0.89 5.82
CA ALA A 55 -5.54 1.93 6.11
C ALA A 55 -5.15 3.28 5.49
N MET A 56 -3.87 3.64 5.54
CA MET A 56 -3.38 4.88 4.94
C MET A 56 -3.48 4.87 3.41
N PHE A 57 -3.21 3.74 2.76
CA PHE A 57 -3.42 3.61 1.31
C PHE A 57 -4.90 3.64 0.93
N TYR A 58 -5.75 3.01 1.72
CA TYR A 58 -7.20 3.12 1.53
C TYR A 58 -7.66 4.57 1.60
N ASP A 59 -7.23 5.31 2.62
CA ASP A 59 -7.60 6.71 2.80
C ASP A 59 -7.02 7.65 1.74
N ALA A 60 -5.85 7.35 1.20
CA ALA A 60 -5.27 8.13 0.10
C ALA A 60 -6.17 8.17 -1.13
N ALA A 61 -6.98 7.12 -1.36
CA ALA A 61 -7.94 7.04 -2.45
C ALA A 61 -9.33 7.58 -2.06
N ASN A 62 -9.81 7.29 -0.85
CA ASN A 62 -11.19 7.52 -0.44
C ASN A 62 -11.37 8.83 0.36
N ARG A 63 -10.33 9.27 1.07
CA ARG A 63 -10.30 10.52 1.88
C ARG A 63 -11.46 10.63 2.87
N ASN A 64 -11.79 9.51 3.52
CA ASN A 64 -12.94 9.42 4.41
C ASN A 64 -12.60 8.91 5.82
N LEU A 65 -11.31 8.77 6.15
CA LEU A 65 -10.88 8.38 7.49
C LEU A 65 -10.42 9.60 8.29
N GLU A 66 -10.99 9.78 9.47
CA GLU A 66 -10.59 10.82 10.44
C GLU A 66 -9.39 10.38 11.29
N SER A 67 -9.21 9.07 11.46
CA SER A 67 -8.16 8.47 12.28
C SER A 67 -7.73 7.11 11.78
N TYR A 68 -6.45 6.77 12.00
CA TYR A 68 -5.91 5.44 11.72
C TYR A 68 -5.82 4.55 12.98
N ASN A 69 -6.44 4.97 14.07
CA ASN A 69 -6.52 4.15 15.28
C ASN A 69 -7.36 2.89 15.03
N LEU A 70 -6.89 1.72 15.47
CA LEU A 70 -7.56 0.44 15.24
C LEU A 70 -9.04 0.45 15.68
N LYS A 71 -9.32 1.02 16.86
CA LYS A 71 -10.68 1.12 17.41
C LYS A 71 -11.62 2.00 16.58
N TYR A 72 -11.07 3.06 15.98
CA TYR A 72 -11.80 3.90 15.02
C TYR A 72 -12.07 3.14 13.73
N LEU A 73 -11.04 2.49 13.17
CA LEU A 73 -11.16 1.72 11.93
C LEU A 73 -12.16 0.58 12.07
N ALA A 74 -12.10 -0.15 13.18
CA ALA A 74 -13.06 -1.23 13.44
C ALA A 74 -14.51 -0.74 13.44
N ARG A 75 -14.79 0.43 14.03
CA ARG A 75 -16.12 1.05 13.98
C ARG A 75 -16.48 1.57 12.60
N HIS A 76 -15.54 2.26 11.94
CA HIS A 76 -15.76 2.82 10.60
C HIS A 76 -16.13 1.75 9.58
N PHE A 77 -15.48 0.59 9.63
CA PHE A 77 -15.73 -0.53 8.74
C PHE A 77 -16.79 -1.53 9.25
N GLY A 78 -17.39 -1.28 10.41
CA GLY A 78 -18.53 -2.05 10.92
C GLY A 78 -18.20 -3.42 11.49
N PHE A 79 -16.95 -3.70 11.90
CA PHE A 79 -16.60 -4.97 12.54
C PHE A 79 -16.20 -4.86 14.03
N ALA A 80 -16.41 -3.69 14.65
CA ALA A 80 -16.31 -3.59 16.09
C ALA A 80 -17.47 -4.35 16.76
N SER A 81 -17.14 -5.24 17.69
CA SER A 81 -18.17 -5.96 18.46
C SER A 81 -18.91 -5.01 19.40
N GLU A 82 -20.22 -5.18 19.57
CA GLU A 82 -21.00 -4.47 20.59
C GLU A 82 -20.52 -4.79 22.01
N THR A 83 -20.00 -6.01 22.23
CA THR A 83 -19.47 -6.50 23.50
C THR A 83 -17.98 -6.25 23.66
N ARG A 84 -17.39 -5.36 22.84
CA ARG A 84 -15.94 -5.08 22.83
C ARG A 84 -15.46 -4.59 24.21
N THR A 85 -14.39 -5.19 24.70
CA THR A 85 -13.71 -4.77 25.92
C THR A 85 -12.84 -3.54 25.66
N TYR A 86 -12.98 -2.52 26.48
CA TYR A 86 -12.14 -1.31 26.43
C TYR A 86 -11.27 -1.21 27.68
N VAL A 87 -9.99 -1.01 27.51
CA VAL A 87 -9.02 -0.83 28.58
C VAL A 87 -8.23 0.44 28.32
N ASP A 88 -8.10 1.28 29.36
CA ASP A 88 -7.17 2.41 29.32
C ASP A 88 -5.73 1.88 29.37
N GLY A 89 -4.88 2.39 28.48
CA GLY A 89 -3.47 2.00 28.41
C GLY A 89 -2.72 2.20 29.73
N ALA A 90 -3.09 3.19 30.53
CA ALA A 90 -2.53 3.45 31.85
C ALA A 90 -2.82 2.31 32.86
N ARG A 91 -3.94 1.61 32.67
CA ARG A 91 -4.39 0.55 33.59
C ARG A 91 -3.91 -0.85 33.21
N ILE A 92 -3.22 -1.02 32.09
CA ILE A 92 -2.75 -2.34 31.61
C ILE A 92 -1.88 -3.06 32.68
N SER A 93 -0.96 -2.34 33.33
CA SER A 93 -0.10 -2.92 34.36
C SER A 93 -0.81 -3.28 35.65
N GLU A 94 -1.86 -2.57 35.99
CA GLU A 94 -2.76 -2.86 37.10
C GLU A 94 -3.57 -4.13 36.80
N LEU A 95 -4.31 -4.12 35.68
CA LEU A 95 -5.16 -5.25 35.25
C LEU A 95 -4.36 -6.54 35.05
N TRP A 96 -3.12 -6.47 34.63
CA TRP A 96 -2.26 -7.65 34.57
C TRP A 96 -2.11 -8.38 35.91
N ARG A 97 -2.24 -7.65 37.03
CA ARG A 97 -2.12 -8.22 38.38
C ARG A 97 -3.47 -8.53 39.00
N THR A 98 -4.49 -7.75 38.70
CA THR A 98 -5.80 -7.77 39.37
C THR A 98 -6.89 -8.47 38.57
N ASP A 99 -6.90 -8.33 37.23
CA ASP A 99 -7.92 -8.85 36.36
C ASP A 99 -7.35 -9.20 34.98
N ARG A 100 -6.70 -10.35 34.89
CA ARG A 100 -6.09 -10.81 33.63
C ARG A 100 -7.11 -11.18 32.57
N ASP A 101 -8.29 -11.62 32.95
CA ASP A 101 -9.31 -12.09 32.02
C ASP A 101 -9.86 -10.93 31.20
N THR A 102 -10.14 -9.79 31.85
CA THR A 102 -10.49 -8.56 31.15
C THR A 102 -9.37 -8.09 30.22
N LEU A 103 -8.11 -8.16 30.63
CA LEU A 103 -6.98 -7.78 29.79
C LEU A 103 -6.79 -8.73 28.60
N LEU A 104 -7.00 -10.01 28.78
CA LEU A 104 -6.94 -11.01 27.70
C LEU A 104 -8.09 -10.82 26.71
N ALA A 105 -9.31 -10.55 27.19
CA ALA A 105 -10.44 -10.23 26.33
C ALA A 105 -10.17 -8.99 25.47
N TYR A 106 -9.64 -7.92 26.09
CA TYR A 106 -9.23 -6.72 25.36
C TYR A 106 -8.18 -7.01 24.26
N ALA A 107 -7.14 -7.78 24.62
CA ALA A 107 -6.08 -8.13 23.66
C ALA A 107 -6.61 -9.01 22.51
N LEU A 108 -7.56 -9.90 22.80
CA LEU A 108 -8.19 -10.76 21.79
C LEU A 108 -9.06 -9.94 20.82
N ASP A 109 -9.79 -8.95 21.32
CA ASP A 109 -10.56 -8.04 20.47
C ASP A 109 -9.64 -7.23 19.53
N ASP A 110 -8.50 -6.71 20.03
CA ASP A 110 -7.50 -6.02 19.19
C ASP A 110 -6.95 -6.94 18.08
N VAL A 111 -6.72 -8.24 18.38
CA VAL A 111 -6.27 -9.22 17.38
C VAL A 111 -7.35 -9.49 16.32
N ARG A 112 -8.60 -9.70 16.74
CA ARG A 112 -9.73 -9.95 15.84
C ARG A 112 -9.99 -8.76 14.91
N GLU A 113 -9.97 -7.55 15.44
CA GLU A 113 -10.13 -6.33 14.66
C GLU A 113 -8.97 -6.14 13.66
N THR A 114 -7.74 -6.43 14.06
CA THR A 114 -6.58 -6.38 13.16
C THR A 114 -6.71 -7.42 12.03
N GLU A 115 -7.18 -8.63 12.34
CA GLU A 115 -7.44 -9.66 11.34
C GLU A 115 -8.54 -9.24 10.36
N ALA A 116 -9.66 -8.73 10.86
CA ALA A 116 -10.76 -8.25 10.05
C ALA A 116 -10.32 -7.12 9.11
N LEU A 117 -9.56 -6.14 9.64
CA LEU A 117 -8.99 -5.05 8.84
C LEU A 117 -8.04 -5.57 7.76
N SER A 118 -7.20 -6.54 8.10
CA SER A 118 -6.31 -7.19 7.13
C SER A 118 -7.10 -7.91 6.04
N ARG A 119 -8.13 -8.69 6.40
CA ARG A 119 -8.99 -9.40 5.45
C ARG A 119 -9.72 -8.46 4.50
N LEU A 120 -10.11 -7.28 4.97
CA LEU A 120 -10.80 -6.28 4.15
C LEU A 120 -9.84 -5.57 3.18
N LEU A 121 -8.70 -5.10 3.67
CA LEU A 121 -7.85 -4.16 2.94
C LEU A 121 -6.70 -4.81 2.16
N SER A 122 -6.33 -6.05 2.47
CA SER A 122 -5.14 -6.66 1.88
C SER A 122 -5.33 -7.44 0.57
N PRO A 123 -6.52 -7.96 0.20
CA PRO A 123 -6.66 -8.86 -0.94
C PRO A 123 -6.16 -8.27 -2.26
N SER A 124 -6.43 -7.00 -2.55
CA SER A 124 -5.99 -6.34 -3.79
C SER A 124 -4.46 -6.33 -3.92
N TYR A 125 -3.75 -6.10 -2.81
CA TYR A 125 -2.28 -6.12 -2.79
C TYR A 125 -1.74 -7.55 -2.90
N PHE A 126 -2.42 -8.52 -2.32
CA PHE A 126 -2.04 -9.93 -2.45
C PHE A 126 -2.15 -10.39 -3.91
N TYR A 127 -3.23 -10.07 -4.60
CA TYR A 127 -3.39 -10.39 -6.02
C TYR A 127 -2.35 -9.72 -6.91
N GLN A 128 -1.88 -8.52 -6.58
CA GLN A 128 -0.81 -7.87 -7.31
C GLN A 128 0.50 -8.66 -7.28
N THR A 129 0.76 -9.49 -6.26
CA THR A 129 1.94 -10.34 -6.21
C THR A 129 1.98 -11.41 -7.31
N SER A 130 0.83 -11.77 -7.87
CA SER A 130 0.77 -12.70 -9.02
C SER A 130 1.21 -12.05 -10.32
N LEU A 131 1.17 -10.72 -10.40
CA LEU A 131 1.52 -9.93 -11.58
C LEU A 131 2.94 -9.33 -11.48
N LEU A 132 3.40 -9.10 -10.26
CA LEU A 132 4.65 -8.38 -9.97
C LEU A 132 5.70 -9.32 -9.37
N PRO A 133 6.96 -9.27 -9.81
CA PRO A 133 8.05 -10.03 -9.20
C PRO A 133 8.49 -9.37 -7.88
N LEU A 134 7.55 -9.11 -7.00
CA LEU A 134 7.74 -8.49 -5.70
C LEU A 134 7.12 -9.35 -4.61
N THR A 135 7.68 -9.28 -3.41
CA THR A 135 7.04 -9.92 -2.24
C THR A 135 5.78 -9.17 -1.85
N TYR A 136 4.82 -9.84 -1.23
CA TYR A 136 3.60 -9.22 -0.73
C TYR A 136 3.87 -8.01 0.18
N GLN A 137 4.85 -8.12 1.06
CA GLN A 137 5.29 -7.02 1.91
C GLN A 137 5.86 -5.85 1.08
N ASP A 138 6.57 -6.11 -0.01
CA ASP A 138 7.10 -5.06 -0.88
C ASP A 138 6.00 -4.38 -1.70
N VAL A 139 5.04 -5.13 -2.21
CA VAL A 139 3.89 -4.56 -2.95
C VAL A 139 3.15 -3.51 -2.11
N ILE A 140 3.00 -3.76 -0.80
CA ILE A 140 2.29 -2.82 0.09
C ILE A 140 3.12 -1.55 0.35
N VAL A 141 4.42 -1.68 0.61
CA VAL A 141 5.22 -0.52 1.09
C VAL A 141 5.98 0.21 0.00
N ARG A 142 6.03 -0.34 -1.21
CA ARG A 142 6.71 0.31 -2.34
C ARG A 142 5.70 1.01 -3.23
N GLY A 143 6.06 2.23 -3.65
CA GLY A 143 5.20 3.03 -4.51
C GLY A 143 5.02 2.45 -5.92
N ASN A 144 4.04 2.99 -6.63
CA ASN A 144 3.67 2.55 -7.99
C ASN A 144 4.86 2.57 -8.97
N GLY A 145 5.81 3.51 -8.83
CA GLY A 145 7.03 3.55 -9.64
C GLY A 145 7.83 2.25 -9.52
N THR A 146 8.06 1.75 -8.31
CA THR A 146 8.78 0.47 -8.10
C THR A 146 8.01 -0.73 -8.69
N SER A 147 6.68 -0.71 -8.61
CA SER A 147 5.85 -1.76 -9.21
C SER A 147 5.97 -1.76 -10.74
N LEU A 148 5.96 -0.59 -11.38
CA LEU A 148 6.18 -0.44 -12.81
C LEU A 148 7.61 -0.88 -13.21
N ASP A 149 8.63 -0.42 -12.49
CA ASP A 149 10.01 -0.83 -12.73
C ASP A 149 10.15 -2.36 -12.65
N ALA A 150 9.51 -2.99 -11.66
CA ALA A 150 9.52 -4.44 -11.51
C ALA A 150 8.87 -5.16 -12.70
N MET A 151 7.80 -4.61 -13.28
CA MET A 151 7.19 -5.14 -14.51
C MET A 151 8.15 -5.04 -15.69
N PHE A 152 8.80 -3.90 -15.89
CA PHE A 152 9.80 -3.73 -16.96
C PHE A 152 10.97 -4.70 -16.79
N VAL A 153 11.54 -4.78 -15.59
CA VAL A 153 12.62 -5.72 -15.29
C VAL A 153 12.21 -7.16 -15.62
N ALA A 154 10.99 -7.56 -15.23
CA ALA A 154 10.49 -8.90 -15.50
C ALA A 154 10.41 -9.20 -17.01
N GLU A 155 9.93 -8.24 -17.82
CA GLU A 155 9.83 -8.44 -19.27
C GLU A 155 11.20 -8.52 -19.95
N TYR A 156 12.15 -7.67 -19.56
CA TYR A 156 13.53 -7.73 -20.05
C TYR A 156 14.21 -9.06 -19.69
N VAL A 157 14.05 -9.51 -18.43
CA VAL A 157 14.60 -10.81 -17.99
C VAL A 157 13.97 -11.99 -18.73
N LYS A 158 12.65 -11.99 -18.93
CA LYS A 158 11.95 -13.02 -19.72
C LYS A 158 12.51 -13.13 -21.14
N ARG A 159 12.87 -12.01 -21.74
CA ARG A 159 13.47 -11.95 -23.10
C ARG A 159 14.98 -12.16 -23.10
N ARG A 160 15.59 -12.44 -21.94
CA ARG A 160 17.04 -12.62 -21.77
C ARG A 160 17.84 -11.45 -22.32
N HIS A 161 17.30 -10.24 -22.16
CA HIS A 161 17.92 -8.99 -22.57
C HIS A 161 18.56 -8.28 -21.37
N SER A 162 19.64 -7.52 -21.61
CA SER A 162 20.27 -6.68 -20.60
C SER A 162 19.32 -5.58 -20.13
N LEU A 163 19.36 -5.25 -18.85
CA LEU A 163 18.58 -4.15 -18.32
C LEU A 163 19.18 -2.81 -18.76
N PRO A 164 18.34 -1.84 -19.18
CA PRO A 164 18.79 -0.50 -19.47
C PRO A 164 19.45 0.14 -18.24
N PHE A 165 20.54 0.85 -18.46
CA PHE A 165 21.17 1.61 -17.40
C PHE A 165 20.23 2.77 -16.95
N PRO A 166 19.99 2.97 -15.64
CA PRO A 166 19.07 3.98 -15.14
C PRO A 166 19.53 5.40 -15.53
N GLU A 167 18.58 6.25 -15.88
CA GLU A 167 18.87 7.68 -16.10
C GLU A 167 18.73 8.45 -14.79
N PRO A 168 19.53 9.53 -14.64
CA PRO A 168 19.34 10.45 -13.52
C PRO A 168 17.91 11.02 -13.52
N VAL A 169 17.28 11.04 -12.33
CA VAL A 169 15.96 11.63 -12.18
C VAL A 169 16.02 13.11 -12.50
N ARG A 170 15.29 13.55 -13.51
CA ARG A 170 15.12 14.95 -13.85
C ARG A 170 13.85 15.48 -13.21
N ARG A 171 13.98 16.59 -12.48
CA ARG A 171 12.80 17.33 -12.02
C ARG A 171 12.18 18.02 -13.23
N PHE A 172 10.88 17.92 -13.37
CA PHE A 172 10.12 18.67 -14.37
C PHE A 172 9.04 19.50 -13.67
N SER A 173 8.75 20.66 -14.21
CA SER A 173 7.58 21.44 -13.81
C SER A 173 6.38 20.88 -14.56
N GLY A 174 5.43 20.36 -13.83
CA GLY A 174 4.20 19.80 -14.38
C GLY A 174 2.96 20.50 -13.84
N ALA A 175 1.81 20.22 -14.42
CA ALA A 175 0.50 20.68 -13.99
C ALA A 175 0.34 22.22 -13.96
N LEU A 176 -0.09 22.81 -15.07
CA LEU A 176 -0.58 24.19 -15.06
C LEU A 176 -1.99 24.21 -14.49
N THR A 177 -2.19 24.91 -13.38
CA THR A 177 -3.51 25.26 -12.88
C THR A 177 -3.72 26.76 -13.09
N ARG A 178 -4.78 27.11 -13.79
CA ARG A 178 -5.09 28.50 -14.12
C ARG A 178 -6.57 28.76 -13.94
N ALA A 179 -6.92 29.87 -13.31
CA ALA A 179 -8.26 30.40 -13.23
C ALA A 179 -8.25 31.78 -13.90
N ASP A 180 -8.93 31.91 -15.03
CA ASP A 180 -8.98 33.17 -15.80
C ASP A 180 -10.04 34.12 -15.27
N ALA A 181 -11.03 33.60 -14.53
CA ALA A 181 -12.09 34.38 -13.92
C ALA A 181 -12.50 33.82 -12.56
N VAL A 182 -12.87 34.70 -11.66
CA VAL A 182 -13.36 34.36 -10.30
C VAL A 182 -14.80 34.86 -10.18
N GLY A 183 -15.71 33.99 -9.72
CA GLY A 183 -17.11 34.35 -9.55
C GLY A 183 -18.03 33.12 -9.54
N ILE A 184 -19.34 33.37 -9.64
CA ILE A 184 -20.37 32.34 -9.76
C ILE A 184 -20.79 32.32 -11.25
N PHE A 185 -20.56 31.17 -11.89
CA PHE A 185 -20.88 30.96 -13.28
C PHE A 185 -22.04 29.96 -13.40
N ARG A 186 -22.92 30.17 -14.38
CA ARG A 186 -23.98 29.25 -14.76
C ARG A 186 -23.63 28.61 -16.10
N ASP A 187 -24.26 27.48 -16.41
CA ASP A 187 -24.09 26.75 -17.68
C ASP A 187 -22.63 26.40 -18.00
N VAL A 188 -21.92 25.90 -16.97
CA VAL A 188 -20.51 25.54 -17.06
C VAL A 188 -20.36 24.14 -17.63
N TRP A 189 -19.55 24.00 -18.67
CA TRP A 189 -19.15 22.70 -19.22
C TRP A 189 -17.90 22.21 -18.53
N HIS A 190 -17.96 20.99 -18.00
CA HIS A 190 -16.79 20.30 -17.47
C HIS A 190 -16.30 19.24 -18.45
N CYS A 191 -15.11 19.45 -19.02
CA CYS A 191 -14.48 18.52 -19.96
C CYS A 191 -13.25 17.88 -19.32
N ASP A 192 -13.18 16.54 -19.34
CA ASP A 192 -12.02 15.78 -18.90
C ASP A 192 -11.58 14.78 -19.98
N ILE A 193 -10.28 14.63 -20.14
CA ILE A 193 -9.71 13.70 -21.13
C ILE A 193 -9.39 12.37 -20.47
N ARG A 194 -10.03 11.31 -20.93
CA ARG A 194 -9.81 9.95 -20.42
C ARG A 194 -8.34 9.53 -20.61
N SER A 195 -7.63 9.34 -19.50
CA SER A 195 -6.23 8.90 -19.51
C SER A 195 -5.32 9.79 -20.37
N LEU A 196 -5.34 11.10 -20.15
CA LEU A 196 -4.65 12.11 -20.97
C LEU A 196 -3.21 11.73 -21.33
N TYR A 197 -2.32 11.58 -20.35
CA TYR A 197 -0.91 11.28 -20.62
C TYR A 197 -0.70 9.96 -21.37
N PRO A 198 -1.28 8.81 -20.95
CA PRO A 198 -1.19 7.59 -21.72
C PRO A 198 -1.67 7.74 -23.16
N SER A 199 -2.77 8.47 -23.37
CA SER A 199 -3.33 8.66 -24.71
C SER A 199 -2.40 9.45 -25.61
N ILE A 200 -1.79 10.54 -25.11
CA ILE A 200 -0.83 11.34 -25.86
C ILE A 200 0.43 10.52 -26.18
N ILE A 201 1.00 9.85 -25.19
CA ILE A 201 2.23 9.05 -25.37
C ILE A 201 2.03 8.00 -26.45
N LEU A 202 0.91 7.27 -26.40
CA LEU A 202 0.59 6.22 -27.38
C LEU A 202 0.29 6.78 -28.77
N ALA A 203 -0.44 7.90 -28.86
CA ALA A 203 -0.74 8.54 -30.13
C ALA A 203 0.52 9.07 -30.82
N GLN A 204 1.44 9.62 -30.06
CA GLN A 204 2.72 10.14 -30.57
C GLN A 204 3.78 9.03 -30.74
N LYS A 205 3.46 7.79 -30.34
CA LYS A 205 4.39 6.64 -30.40
C LYS A 205 5.73 6.90 -29.68
N TRP A 206 5.68 7.60 -28.56
CA TRP A 206 6.89 7.91 -27.80
C TRP A 206 7.43 6.66 -27.09
N VAL A 207 8.71 6.41 -27.33
CA VAL A 207 9.46 5.32 -26.71
C VAL A 207 10.66 5.92 -25.97
N PRO A 208 10.92 5.55 -24.71
CA PRO A 208 12.14 5.96 -24.03
C PRO A 208 13.37 5.49 -24.82
N LYS A 209 14.39 6.35 -24.95
CA LYS A 209 15.59 6.07 -25.78
C LYS A 209 16.31 4.78 -25.41
N ARG A 210 16.22 4.36 -24.15
CA ARG A 210 16.88 3.17 -23.61
C ARG A 210 15.99 1.94 -23.59
N ASP A 211 14.73 2.07 -23.99
CA ASP A 211 13.80 0.94 -24.08
C ASP A 211 13.93 0.25 -25.45
N GLU A 212 15.02 -0.50 -25.59
CA GLU A 212 15.36 -1.20 -26.85
C GLU A 212 14.32 -2.23 -27.28
N LEU A 213 13.56 -2.75 -26.33
CA LEU A 213 12.50 -3.74 -26.57
C LEU A 213 11.11 -3.10 -26.78
N ALA A 214 10.99 -1.79 -26.69
CA ALA A 214 9.74 -1.04 -26.75
C ALA A 214 8.67 -1.56 -25.77
N GLU A 215 9.09 -2.00 -24.59
CA GLU A 215 8.21 -2.55 -23.57
C GLU A 215 7.34 -1.46 -22.92
N PHE A 216 7.85 -0.24 -22.81
CA PHE A 216 7.09 0.86 -22.22
C PHE A 216 5.76 1.12 -22.94
N PRO A 217 5.72 1.38 -24.25
CA PRO A 217 4.45 1.60 -24.94
C PRO A 217 3.55 0.37 -24.92
N ARG A 218 4.10 -0.86 -24.96
CA ARG A 218 3.34 -2.10 -24.87
C ARG A 218 2.63 -2.24 -23.53
N LEU A 219 3.35 -2.10 -22.43
CA LEU A 219 2.79 -2.16 -21.09
C LEU A 219 1.82 -1.00 -20.82
N LEU A 220 2.14 0.21 -21.28
CA LEU A 220 1.26 1.37 -21.15
C LEU A 220 -0.08 1.15 -21.85
N ALA A 221 -0.06 0.60 -23.06
CA ALA A 221 -1.27 0.27 -23.81
C ALA A 221 -2.13 -0.77 -23.07
N ALA A 222 -1.52 -1.84 -22.57
CA ALA A 222 -2.19 -2.89 -21.81
C ALA A 222 -2.82 -2.34 -20.52
N LEU A 223 -2.07 -1.59 -19.73
CA LEU A 223 -2.55 -0.97 -18.48
C LEU A 223 -3.66 0.04 -18.73
N ARG A 224 -3.55 0.86 -19.79
CA ARG A 224 -4.61 1.80 -20.18
C ARG A 224 -5.89 1.07 -20.52
N THR A 225 -5.81 0.02 -21.34
CA THR A 225 -6.97 -0.79 -21.74
C THR A 225 -7.63 -1.42 -20.51
N PHE A 226 -6.85 -2.07 -19.65
CA PHE A 226 -7.35 -2.68 -18.41
C PHE A 226 -8.05 -1.64 -17.51
N ARG A 227 -7.41 -0.47 -17.31
CA ARG A 227 -8.01 0.61 -16.52
C ARG A 227 -9.35 1.10 -17.07
N LEU A 228 -9.46 1.23 -18.38
CA LEU A 228 -10.70 1.70 -19.01
C LEU A 228 -11.80 0.65 -18.87
N GLN A 229 -11.50 -0.63 -19.11
CA GLN A 229 -12.44 -1.73 -18.92
C GLN A 229 -12.93 -1.81 -17.47
N ALA A 230 -12.02 -1.73 -16.48
CA ALA A 230 -12.39 -1.74 -15.07
C ALA A 230 -13.30 -0.55 -14.69
N LYS A 231 -13.04 0.65 -15.25
CA LYS A 231 -13.90 1.81 -15.01
C LYS A 231 -15.29 1.67 -15.65
N ASP A 232 -15.35 1.09 -16.82
CA ASP A 232 -16.63 0.91 -17.53
C ASP A 232 -17.46 -0.19 -16.82
N ALA A 233 -16.83 -1.27 -16.34
CA ALA A 233 -17.48 -2.30 -15.51
C ALA A 233 -18.04 -1.70 -14.20
N ALA A 234 -17.24 -0.94 -13.47
CA ALA A 234 -17.70 -0.31 -12.21
C ALA A 234 -18.87 0.67 -12.40
N ARG A 235 -19.02 1.27 -13.59
CA ARG A 235 -20.17 2.15 -13.93
C ARG A 235 -21.43 1.40 -14.29
N SER A 236 -21.31 0.15 -14.75
CA SER A 236 -22.46 -0.68 -15.09
C SER A 236 -23.08 -1.37 -13.86
N GLU A 237 -22.35 -1.42 -12.74
CA GLU A 237 -22.78 -2.01 -11.47
C GLU A 237 -23.38 -0.97 -10.50
N SER A 238 -23.24 0.32 -10.79
CA SER A 238 -23.75 1.45 -9.99
C SER A 238 -25.04 2.02 -10.62
#